data_c48cb31096a8ee8e37ea3a5752c615bb
#
_entry.id   c48cb31096a8ee8e37ea3a5752c615bb
#
_cell.length_a   1.000
_cell.length_b   1.000
_cell.length_c   1.000
_cell.angle_alpha   90.00
_cell.angle_beta   90.00
_cell.angle_gamma   90.00
#
_symmetry.space_group_name_H-M   'P 1'
#
loop_
_entity.id
_entity.type
_entity.pdbx_description
1 polymer ?
#
loop_
_entity_poly.entity_id
_entity_poly.type
_entity_poly.pdbx_seq_one_letter_code
_entity_poly.pdbx_strand_id
1 'polypeptide(L)'
;NYIPIFCSENSKGFDLVSSKNINYVCSLDFNNDFMGTKPIYKHKRFLPDNIIIMDLLQVGSEKKSNYKIAKKFIKNDKRNYYIAGGIKKFIDIKRAKLIGAKGVLVSSLLHQSKLTKIFIQKEKTSL
;
A
#
# COMPACT_ATOMS: atom_id res chain seq x y z
N ASN A 1 15.44 4.14 14.98
CA ASN A 1 14.20 4.88 14.71
C ASN A 1 13.18 3.96 14.04
N TYR A 2 11.99 3.86 14.61
CA TYR A 2 10.89 3.06 14.09
C TYR A 2 9.77 3.99 13.62
N ILE A 3 9.16 3.69 12.46
CA ILE A 3 7.98 4.38 11.98
C ILE A 3 6.81 3.40 12.11
N PRO A 4 5.79 3.68 12.94
CA PRO A 4 4.64 2.80 13.11
C PRO A 4 3.77 2.77 11.85
N ILE A 5 3.17 1.60 11.57
CA ILE A 5 2.16 1.44 10.55
C ILE A 5 0.82 1.19 11.24
N PHE A 6 -0.15 2.06 10.97
CA PHE A 6 -1.52 1.92 11.47
C PHE A 6 -2.42 1.36 10.37
N CYS A 7 -3.04 0.23 10.66
CA CYS A 7 -3.97 -0.44 9.74
C CYS A 7 -5.40 0.02 10.00
N SER A 8 -6.12 0.36 8.94
CA SER A 8 -7.50 0.86 9.04
C SER A 8 -8.47 -0.18 9.61
N GLU A 9 -8.20 -1.46 9.44
CA GLU A 9 -8.98 -2.54 10.07
C GLU A 9 -8.98 -2.47 11.60
N ASN A 10 -7.92 -1.89 12.19
CA ASN A 10 -7.76 -1.67 13.63
C ASN A 10 -7.93 -0.18 14.01
N SER A 11 -8.86 0.50 13.38
CA SER A 11 -9.00 1.96 13.41
C SER A 11 -9.33 2.59 14.77
N LYS A 12 -9.56 1.82 15.83
CA LYS A 12 -9.73 2.33 17.20
C LYS A 12 -8.51 3.14 17.69
N GLY A 13 -7.32 2.87 17.17
CA GLY A 13 -6.09 3.62 17.48
C GLY A 13 -5.86 4.86 16.62
N PHE A 14 -6.62 5.05 15.56
CA PHE A 14 -6.40 6.14 14.60
C PHE A 14 -6.60 7.52 15.20
N ASP A 15 -7.64 7.69 16.03
CA ASP A 15 -7.92 8.96 16.71
C ASP A 15 -6.80 9.37 17.68
N LEU A 16 -6.12 8.38 18.27
CA LEU A 16 -4.99 8.61 19.18
C LEU A 16 -3.73 9.08 18.41
N VAL A 17 -3.55 8.58 17.21
CA VAL A 17 -2.37 8.90 16.38
C VAL A 17 -2.50 10.27 15.75
N SER A 18 -3.67 10.60 15.23
CA SER A 18 -3.95 11.89 14.60
C SER A 18 -3.79 13.08 15.55
N SER A 19 -3.92 12.83 16.87
CA SER A 19 -3.79 13.87 17.90
C SER A 19 -2.36 14.13 18.39
N LYS A 20 -1.37 13.29 18.02
CA LYS A 20 -0.05 13.28 18.67
C LYS A 20 1.14 13.77 17.84
N ASN A 21 0.97 14.30 16.65
CA ASN A 21 2.07 14.72 15.76
C ASN A 21 3.14 13.63 15.56
N ILE A 22 2.75 12.38 15.48
CA ILE A 22 3.64 11.24 15.29
C ILE A 22 3.84 11.02 13.79
N ASN A 23 5.09 10.80 13.37
CA ASN A 23 5.37 10.33 12.02
C ASN A 23 4.95 8.85 11.90
N TYR A 24 4.03 8.54 10.98
CA TYR A 24 3.49 7.21 10.80
C TYR A 24 3.10 6.94 9.34
N VAL A 25 2.90 5.68 9.03
CA VAL A 25 2.33 5.22 7.76
C VAL A 25 0.92 4.71 8.03
N CYS A 26 -0.03 5.03 7.16
CA CYS A 26 -1.39 4.51 7.24
C CYS A 26 -1.59 3.41 6.20
N SER A 27 -2.05 2.23 6.62
CA SER A 27 -2.54 1.20 5.72
C SER A 27 -4.06 1.32 5.60
N LEU A 28 -4.55 1.56 4.39
CA LEU A 28 -5.95 1.52 4.03
C LEU A 28 -6.27 0.10 3.54
N ASP A 29 -6.96 -0.66 4.36
CA ASP A 29 -7.20 -2.08 4.13
C ASP A 29 -8.57 -2.30 3.49
N PHE A 30 -8.60 -3.15 2.47
CA PHE A 30 -9.79 -3.48 1.69
C PHE A 30 -9.99 -4.99 1.60
N ASN A 31 -11.21 -5.42 1.82
CA ASN A 31 -11.68 -6.77 1.58
C ASN A 31 -12.99 -6.67 0.78
N ASN A 32 -12.94 -6.42 -0.52
CA ASN A 32 -13.94 -5.83 -1.40
C ASN A 32 -14.28 -4.39 -0.99
N ASP A 33 -14.71 -4.19 0.25
CA ASP A 33 -15.02 -2.89 0.83
C ASP A 33 -13.90 -2.43 1.79
N PHE A 34 -13.96 -1.16 2.15
CA PHE A 34 -13.04 -0.60 3.12
C PHE A 34 -13.22 -1.23 4.51
N MET A 35 -12.12 -1.67 5.10
CA MET A 35 -12.07 -2.20 6.45
C MET A 35 -11.67 -1.13 7.45
N GLY A 36 -12.62 -0.74 8.28
CA GLY A 36 -12.42 0.26 9.32
C GLY A 36 -13.75 0.70 9.91
N THR A 37 -13.71 1.31 11.08
CA THR A 37 -14.93 1.81 11.76
C THR A 37 -15.53 3.04 11.07
N LYS A 38 -14.68 3.81 10.36
CA LYS A 38 -15.07 4.99 9.58
C LYS A 38 -14.21 5.06 8.32
N PRO A 39 -14.72 5.60 7.22
CA PRO A 39 -13.93 5.80 6.01
C PRO A 39 -12.92 6.96 6.21
N ILE A 40 -11.87 6.69 6.98
CA ILE A 40 -10.83 7.66 7.37
C ILE A 40 -10.20 8.37 6.17
N TYR A 41 -10.18 7.73 5.02
CA TYR A 41 -9.68 8.31 3.77
C TYR A 41 -10.53 9.50 3.26
N LYS A 42 -11.75 9.68 3.76
CA LYS A 42 -12.57 10.88 3.46
C LYS A 42 -12.07 12.11 4.21
N HIS A 43 -11.35 11.91 5.29
CA HIS A 43 -10.80 12.98 6.13
C HIS A 43 -9.30 13.14 5.84
N LYS A 44 -8.96 13.55 4.63
CA LYS A 44 -7.58 13.64 4.13
C LYS A 44 -6.62 14.40 5.05
N ARG A 45 -7.11 15.36 5.81
CA ARG A 45 -6.29 16.14 6.77
C ARG A 45 -5.63 15.29 7.86
N PHE A 46 -6.19 14.11 8.14
CA PHE A 46 -5.67 13.18 9.16
C PHE A 46 -4.77 12.09 8.57
N LEU A 47 -4.70 11.99 7.26
CA LEU A 47 -3.85 10.99 6.61
C LEU A 47 -2.40 11.47 6.55
N PRO A 48 -1.43 10.59 6.82
CA PRO A 48 -0.01 10.90 6.70
C PRO A 48 0.42 10.99 5.23
N ASP A 49 1.66 11.42 5.01
CA ASP A 49 2.22 11.52 3.65
C ASP A 49 2.44 10.16 2.98
N ASN A 50 2.60 9.10 3.75
CA ASN A 50 2.83 7.76 3.25
C ASN A 50 1.64 6.85 3.55
N ILE A 51 1.05 6.31 2.50
CA ILE A 51 -0.16 5.48 2.56
C ILE A 51 0.07 4.17 1.83
N ILE A 52 -0.31 3.07 2.47
CA ILE A 52 -0.37 1.75 1.85
C ILE A 52 -1.83 1.48 1.45
N ILE A 53 -2.06 1.05 0.22
CA ILE A 53 -3.33 0.48 -0.21
C ILE A 53 -3.17 -1.04 -0.15
N MET A 54 -3.85 -1.67 0.81
CA MET A 54 -3.77 -3.10 1.07
C MET A 54 -5.04 -3.80 0.56
N ASP A 55 -4.89 -4.66 -0.44
CA ASP A 55 -5.97 -5.54 -0.89
C ASP A 55 -5.84 -6.91 -0.22
N LEU A 56 -6.58 -7.09 0.86
CA LEU A 56 -6.52 -8.31 1.67
C LEU A 56 -7.01 -9.56 0.93
N LEU A 57 -7.92 -9.42 -0.03
CA LEU A 57 -8.37 -10.54 -0.87
C LEU A 57 -7.27 -11.09 -1.77
N GLN A 58 -6.25 -10.30 -2.05
CA GLN A 58 -5.16 -10.69 -2.92
C GLN A 58 -3.94 -11.19 -2.15
N VAL A 59 -3.90 -10.99 -0.83
CA VAL A 59 -2.82 -11.50 0.02
C VAL A 59 -2.84 -13.04 0.00
N GLY A 60 -1.73 -13.64 -0.43
CA GLY A 60 -1.61 -15.11 -0.53
C GLY A 60 -2.49 -15.79 -1.60
N SER A 61 -3.30 -15.03 -2.36
CA SER A 61 -4.17 -15.58 -3.40
C SER A 61 -3.46 -15.70 -4.75
N GLU A 62 -4.01 -16.49 -5.67
CA GLU A 62 -3.56 -16.54 -7.07
C GLU A 62 -4.07 -15.36 -7.92
N LYS A 63 -4.95 -14.54 -7.38
CA LYS A 63 -5.54 -13.40 -8.08
C LYS A 63 -4.56 -12.22 -8.16
N LYS A 64 -4.78 -11.35 -9.13
CA LYS A 64 -3.98 -10.13 -9.35
C LYS A 64 -4.42 -9.02 -8.41
N SER A 65 -3.48 -8.13 -8.07
CA SER A 65 -3.76 -6.92 -7.28
C SER A 65 -4.87 -6.06 -7.90
N ASN A 66 -5.70 -5.48 -7.05
CA ASN A 66 -6.80 -4.61 -7.50
C ASN A 66 -6.33 -3.17 -7.70
N TYR A 67 -5.74 -2.91 -8.85
CA TYR A 67 -5.23 -1.57 -9.19
C TYR A 67 -6.32 -0.48 -9.32
N LYS A 68 -7.59 -0.86 -9.45
CA LYS A 68 -8.69 0.12 -9.55
C LYS A 68 -8.84 0.93 -8.28
N ILE A 69 -8.74 0.26 -7.11
CA ILE A 69 -8.80 0.93 -5.81
C ILE A 69 -7.63 1.91 -5.69
N ALA A 70 -6.40 1.43 -5.88
CA ALA A 70 -5.20 2.24 -5.79
C ALA A 70 -5.24 3.46 -6.72
N LYS A 71 -5.66 3.27 -7.97
CA LYS A 71 -5.76 4.35 -8.95
C LYS A 71 -6.70 5.47 -8.54
N LYS A 72 -7.82 5.15 -7.86
CA LYS A 72 -8.76 6.17 -7.34
C LYS A 72 -8.11 7.09 -6.32
N PHE A 73 -7.25 6.54 -5.46
CA PHE A 73 -6.55 7.33 -4.44
C PHE A 73 -5.42 8.15 -5.04
N ILE A 74 -4.61 7.54 -5.90
CA ILE A 74 -3.40 8.14 -6.45
C ILE A 74 -3.71 9.32 -7.39
N LYS A 75 -4.76 9.21 -8.20
CA LYS A 75 -5.06 10.15 -9.28
C LYS A 75 -5.18 11.62 -8.85
N ASN A 76 -5.66 11.87 -7.65
CA ASN A 76 -6.00 13.21 -7.17
C ASN A 76 -5.34 13.56 -5.84
N ASP A 77 -4.21 12.91 -5.53
CA ASP A 77 -3.52 13.12 -4.27
C ASP A 77 -2.01 13.17 -4.47
N LYS A 78 -1.34 14.06 -3.74
CA LYS A 78 0.13 14.24 -3.78
C LYS A 78 0.89 13.34 -2.81
N ARG A 79 0.19 12.55 -1.98
CA ARG A 79 0.81 11.64 -1.02
C ARG A 79 1.54 10.51 -1.72
N ASN A 80 2.42 9.86 -0.99
CA ASN A 80 3.13 8.69 -1.46
C ASN A 80 2.29 7.45 -1.21
N TYR A 81 1.86 6.80 -2.28
CA TYR A 81 1.06 5.59 -2.23
C TYR A 81 1.90 4.36 -2.54
N TYR A 82 1.75 3.35 -1.72
CA TYR A 82 2.34 2.03 -1.89
C TYR A 82 1.23 1.00 -2.04
N ILE A 83 1.45 -0.01 -2.90
CA ILE A 83 0.47 -1.05 -3.15
C ILE A 83 0.92 -2.34 -2.49
N ALA A 84 0.00 -3.00 -1.77
CA ALA A 84 0.21 -4.27 -1.13
C ALA A 84 -0.93 -5.25 -1.46
N GLY A 85 -0.61 -6.54 -1.47
CA GLY A 85 -1.52 -7.60 -1.85
C GLY A 85 -1.50 -7.90 -3.36
N GLY A 86 -1.30 -9.17 -3.71
CA GLY A 86 -1.35 -9.66 -5.08
C GLY A 86 -0.15 -9.28 -5.99
N ILE A 87 0.93 -8.77 -5.42
CA ILE A 87 2.17 -8.50 -6.17
C ILE A 87 2.99 -9.78 -6.26
N LYS A 88 3.01 -10.40 -7.43
CA LYS A 88 3.61 -11.72 -7.65
C LYS A 88 4.68 -11.78 -8.73
N LYS A 89 4.63 -10.86 -9.66
CA LYS A 89 5.50 -10.84 -10.84
C LYS A 89 6.05 -9.45 -11.08
N PHE A 90 7.15 -9.37 -11.80
CA PHE A 90 7.75 -8.10 -12.21
C PHE A 90 6.77 -7.17 -12.94
N ILE A 91 5.88 -7.74 -13.75
CA ILE A 91 4.85 -6.96 -14.44
C ILE A 91 3.90 -6.26 -13.47
N ASP A 92 3.65 -6.82 -12.29
CA ASP A 92 2.79 -6.19 -11.27
C ASP A 92 3.47 -4.95 -10.69
N ILE A 93 4.78 -5.00 -10.48
CA ILE A 93 5.56 -3.82 -10.06
C ILE A 93 5.51 -2.73 -11.12
N LYS A 94 5.67 -3.09 -12.40
CA LYS A 94 5.54 -2.13 -13.51
C LYS A 94 4.15 -1.49 -13.58
N ARG A 95 3.10 -2.28 -13.38
CA ARG A 95 1.71 -1.77 -13.33
C ARG A 95 1.50 -0.82 -12.18
N ALA A 96 2.01 -1.14 -10.99
CA ALA A 96 1.95 -0.26 -9.83
C ALA A 96 2.62 1.09 -10.14
N LYS A 97 3.80 1.07 -10.73
CA LYS A 97 4.53 2.27 -11.16
C LYS A 97 3.74 3.10 -12.19
N LEU A 98 3.14 2.46 -13.19
CA LEU A 98 2.35 3.12 -14.24
C LEU A 98 1.14 3.87 -13.71
N ILE A 99 0.52 3.41 -12.64
CA ILE A 99 -0.60 4.12 -12.00
C ILE A 99 -0.14 5.18 -10.99
N GLY A 100 1.17 5.37 -10.81
CA GLY A 100 1.75 6.42 -9.98
C GLY A 100 2.09 6.00 -8.55
N ALA A 101 2.10 4.70 -8.23
CA ALA A 101 2.57 4.23 -6.94
C ALA A 101 4.07 4.49 -6.76
N LYS A 102 4.48 4.85 -5.57
CA LYS A 102 5.89 5.07 -5.18
C LYS A 102 6.63 3.75 -4.94
N GLY A 103 5.91 2.70 -4.61
CA GLY A 103 6.49 1.39 -4.37
C GLY A 103 5.43 0.32 -4.15
N VAL A 104 5.88 -0.88 -3.89
CA VAL A 104 5.05 -2.05 -3.58
C VAL A 104 5.58 -2.78 -2.36
N LEU A 105 4.69 -3.42 -1.62
CA LEU A 105 5.04 -4.36 -0.57
C LEU A 105 4.86 -5.78 -1.13
N VAL A 106 5.91 -6.57 -1.02
CA VAL A 106 5.95 -7.94 -1.53
C VAL A 106 6.21 -8.92 -0.39
N SER A 107 5.49 -10.02 -0.41
CA SER A 107 5.69 -11.13 0.54
C SER A 107 5.90 -12.44 -0.23
N SER A 108 4.88 -12.90 -0.94
CA SER A 108 4.93 -14.16 -1.70
C SER A 108 6.04 -14.19 -2.75
N LEU A 109 6.34 -13.07 -3.39
CA LEU A 109 7.40 -12.96 -4.38
C LEU A 109 8.78 -13.21 -3.77
N LEU A 110 8.99 -12.72 -2.54
CA LEU A 110 10.23 -12.92 -1.79
C LEU A 110 10.36 -14.38 -1.30
N HIS A 111 9.29 -14.92 -0.71
CA HIS A 111 9.27 -16.30 -0.20
C HIS A 111 9.44 -17.35 -1.29
N GLN A 112 8.96 -17.08 -2.50
CA GLN A 112 9.13 -17.97 -3.65
C GLN A 112 10.51 -17.82 -4.33
N SER A 113 11.44 -17.05 -3.73
CA SER A 113 12.79 -16.78 -4.28
C SER A 113 12.78 -16.26 -5.73
N LYS A 114 11.69 -15.61 -6.13
CA LYS A 114 11.52 -15.03 -7.47
C LYS A 114 12.18 -13.65 -7.60
N LEU A 115 12.60 -13.05 -6.48
CA LEU A 115 13.39 -11.83 -6.46
C LEU A 115 14.87 -12.18 -6.53
N THR A 116 15.47 -12.04 -7.69
CA THR A 116 16.90 -12.20 -7.89
C THR A 116 17.63 -10.86 -7.80
N LYS A 117 18.96 -10.89 -7.60
CA LYS A 117 19.79 -9.67 -7.66
C LYS A 117 19.59 -8.89 -8.97
N ILE A 118 19.45 -9.59 -10.09
CA ILE A 118 19.22 -9.00 -11.43
C ILE A 118 17.90 -8.26 -11.48
N PHE A 119 16.85 -8.81 -10.88
CA PHE A 119 15.53 -8.20 -10.79
C PHE A 119 15.59 -6.88 -10.01
N ILE A 120 16.23 -6.89 -8.84
CA ILE A 120 16.38 -5.70 -7.98
C ILE A 120 17.22 -4.62 -8.69
N GLN A 121 18.27 -5.00 -9.37
CA GLN A 121 19.11 -4.07 -10.15
C GLN A 121 18.33 -3.41 -11.29
N LYS A 122 17.53 -4.17 -12.04
CA LYS A 122 16.69 -3.63 -13.12
C LYS A 122 15.71 -2.57 -12.61
N GLU A 123 15.12 -2.77 -11.45
CA GLU A 123 14.22 -1.77 -10.88
C GLU A 123 14.97 -0.50 -10.40
N LYS A 124 16.16 -0.64 -9.87
CA LYS A 124 16.99 0.52 -9.49
C LYS A 124 17.39 1.36 -10.70
N THR A 125 17.69 0.75 -11.83
CA THR A 125 18.09 1.45 -13.07
C THR A 125 16.89 2.04 -13.83
N SER A 126 15.67 1.56 -13.61
CA SER A 126 14.44 2.07 -14.24
C SER A 126 13.76 3.18 -13.45
N LEU A 127 14.26 3.52 -12.29
CA LEU A 127 13.82 4.63 -11.46
C LEU A 127 14.57 5.91 -11.85
#